data_30d50c8b508135d39d7c7c27ebc81195
#
_entry.id   30d50c8b508135d39d7c7c27ebc81195
#
_cell.length_a   1.000
_cell.length_b   1.000
_cell.length_c   1.000
_cell.angle_alpha   90.00
_cell.angle_beta   90.00
_cell.angle_gamma   90.00
#
_symmetry.space_group_name_H-M   'P 1'
#
loop_
_entity.id
_entity.type
_entity.pdbx_description
1 polymer ?
#
loop_
_entity_poly.entity_id
_entity_poly.type
_entity_poly.pdbx_seq_one_letter_code
_entity_poly.pdbx_strand_id
1 'polypeptide(L)'
;PNGAGKTTTFYMVVGLIAPDEGRVFLNDEDITKLPMYKRAQMGLGYLPQEASVFRKLSVADNIMAVLEMTKLTKGEREHKLESLLDEFNLHQVRNNFGDSLSGGERRRTEIARALSVDPKFILLDEPFAGVDPIAVEDIQSVVARLKLKDIGILITDHNVNETLSICDRAYLLIDGKIFKHGSAEELAEDEQVRRLYLG
;
A
#
# COMPACT_ATOMS: atom_id res chain seq x y z
N PRO A 1 -2.21 17.06 6.55
CA PRO A 1 -1.17 17.97 6.05
C PRO A 1 0.19 17.28 5.99
N ASN A 2 1.12 17.81 5.18
CA ASN A 2 2.51 17.36 5.21
C ASN A 2 3.11 17.66 6.59
N GLY A 3 4.00 16.78 7.08
CA GLY A 3 4.60 16.92 8.41
C GLY A 3 3.70 16.50 9.58
N ALA A 4 2.49 16.04 9.36
CA ALA A 4 1.57 15.61 10.43
C ALA A 4 1.96 14.28 11.12
N GLY A 5 3.04 13.61 10.70
CA GLY A 5 3.52 12.36 11.30
C GLY A 5 2.98 11.08 10.64
N LYS A 6 2.30 11.15 9.48
CA LYS A 6 1.74 9.99 8.77
C LYS A 6 2.81 8.94 8.43
N THR A 7 3.83 9.33 7.68
CA THR A 7 4.95 8.45 7.28
C THR A 7 5.72 7.93 8.49
N THR A 8 5.93 8.76 9.53
CA THR A 8 6.54 8.33 10.79
C THR A 8 5.73 7.21 11.45
N THR A 9 4.40 7.34 11.49
CA THR A 9 3.50 6.29 11.99
C THR A 9 3.63 5.01 11.16
N PHE A 10 3.68 5.12 9.84
CA PHE A 10 3.91 3.97 8.96
C PHE A 10 5.25 3.29 9.24
N TYR A 11 6.32 4.06 9.40
CA TYR A 11 7.64 3.51 9.71
C TYR A 11 7.65 2.74 11.05
N MET A 12 6.90 3.21 12.04
CA MET A 12 6.72 2.45 13.29
C MET A 12 5.93 1.16 13.06
N VAL A 13 4.87 1.19 12.26
CA VAL A 13 4.04 0.00 11.98
C VAL A 13 4.82 -1.04 11.17
N VAL A 14 5.60 -0.63 10.17
CA VAL A 14 6.41 -1.59 9.36
C VAL A 14 7.69 -2.03 10.06
N GLY A 15 8.13 -1.34 11.11
CA GLY A 15 9.31 -1.69 11.90
C GLY A 15 10.62 -1.10 11.35
N LEU A 16 10.55 0.02 10.63
CA LEU A 16 11.71 0.81 10.20
C LEU A 16 12.25 1.67 11.35
N ILE A 17 11.35 2.17 12.22
CA ILE A 17 11.70 2.88 13.45
C ILE A 17 10.95 2.26 14.63
N ALA A 18 11.54 2.33 15.82
CA ALA A 18 10.88 1.90 17.03
C ALA A 18 10.02 3.05 17.60
N PRO A 19 8.79 2.78 18.10
CA PRO A 19 8.05 3.78 18.84
C PRO A 19 8.72 4.03 20.21
N ASP A 20 8.73 5.28 20.67
CA ASP A 20 9.21 5.63 22.02
C ASP A 20 8.26 5.08 23.08
N GLU A 21 6.96 5.15 22.81
CA GLU A 21 5.90 4.64 23.67
C GLU A 21 4.80 3.97 22.83
N GLY A 22 3.97 3.15 23.48
CA GLY A 22 2.88 2.46 22.82
C GLY A 22 3.29 1.11 22.24
N ARG A 23 2.36 0.48 21.53
CA ARG A 23 2.53 -0.85 20.96
C ARG A 23 1.88 -0.97 19.58
N VAL A 24 2.43 -1.84 18.76
CA VAL A 24 1.89 -2.19 17.44
C VAL A 24 1.43 -3.63 17.48
N PHE A 25 0.18 -3.87 17.10
CA PHE A 25 -0.42 -5.19 17.03
C PHE A 25 -0.81 -5.51 15.59
N LEU A 26 -0.58 -6.75 15.17
CA LEU A 26 -1.14 -7.32 13.97
C LEU A 26 -2.09 -8.44 14.40
N ASN A 27 -3.40 -8.23 14.24
CA ASN A 27 -4.43 -8.98 14.94
C ASN A 27 -4.17 -8.93 16.47
N ASP A 28 -4.10 -10.06 17.15
CA ASP A 28 -3.86 -10.14 18.59
C ASP A 28 -2.37 -10.29 18.96
N GLU A 29 -1.48 -10.22 17.98
CA GLU A 29 -0.04 -10.45 18.18
C GLU A 29 0.73 -9.12 18.26
N ASP A 30 1.46 -8.93 19.39
CA ASP A 30 2.31 -7.76 19.59
C ASP A 30 3.58 -7.87 18.72
N ILE A 31 3.65 -7.01 17.70
CA ILE A 31 4.77 -6.97 16.75
C ILE A 31 5.74 -5.83 17.02
N THR A 32 5.57 -5.09 18.11
CA THR A 32 6.30 -3.84 18.40
C THR A 32 7.83 -4.00 18.30
N LYS A 33 8.36 -5.11 18.82
CA LYS A 33 9.80 -5.38 18.85
C LYS A 33 10.29 -6.25 17.67
N LEU A 34 9.38 -6.67 16.78
CA LEU A 34 9.74 -7.50 15.64
C LEU A 34 10.37 -6.63 14.54
N PRO A 35 11.48 -7.09 13.94
CA PRO A 35 12.06 -6.39 12.79
C PRO A 35 11.14 -6.51 11.55
N MET A 36 11.32 -5.59 10.60
CA MET A 36 10.49 -5.47 9.40
C MET A 36 10.29 -6.80 8.66
N TYR A 37 11.37 -7.60 8.46
CA TYR A 37 11.27 -8.85 7.72
C TYR A 37 10.37 -9.89 8.42
N LYS A 38 10.34 -9.91 9.75
CA LYS A 38 9.42 -10.80 10.50
C LYS A 38 7.98 -10.34 10.37
N ARG A 39 7.73 -9.04 10.42
CA ARG A 39 6.38 -8.48 10.18
C ARG A 39 5.90 -8.80 8.76
N ALA A 40 6.78 -8.73 7.77
CA ALA A 40 6.48 -9.13 6.40
C ALA A 40 6.12 -10.63 6.30
N GLN A 41 6.86 -11.51 7.00
CA GLN A 41 6.55 -12.95 7.06
C GLN A 41 5.21 -13.25 7.76
N MET A 42 4.73 -12.36 8.62
CA MET A 42 3.42 -12.45 9.26
C MET A 42 2.28 -11.93 8.36
N GLY A 43 2.61 -11.39 7.20
CA GLY A 43 1.65 -10.91 6.22
C GLY A 43 1.46 -9.40 6.18
N LEU A 44 2.40 -8.62 6.70
CA LEU A 44 2.35 -7.16 6.62
C LEU A 44 3.10 -6.68 5.38
N GLY A 45 2.37 -6.20 4.36
CA GLY A 45 2.92 -5.58 3.16
C GLY A 45 3.11 -4.07 3.34
N TYR A 46 4.09 -3.51 2.63
CA TYR A 46 4.34 -2.06 2.62
C TYR A 46 4.69 -1.57 1.22
N LEU A 47 3.98 -0.57 0.77
CA LEU A 47 4.22 0.15 -0.48
C LEU A 47 4.62 1.59 -0.16
N PRO A 48 5.89 1.95 -0.33
CA PRO A 48 6.38 3.31 -0.06
C PRO A 48 5.83 4.31 -1.08
N GLN A 49 5.90 5.60 -0.73
CA GLN A 49 5.58 6.70 -1.63
C GLN A 49 6.54 6.73 -2.84
N GLU A 50 7.83 6.52 -2.60
CA GLU A 50 8.83 6.49 -3.66
C GLU A 50 8.77 5.19 -4.46
N ALA A 51 9.10 5.29 -5.74
CA ALA A 51 9.14 4.14 -6.63
C ALA A 51 10.13 3.08 -6.13
N SER A 52 9.60 1.88 -5.86
CA SER A 52 10.36 0.75 -5.30
C SER A 52 10.66 -0.35 -6.31
N VAL A 53 10.26 -0.18 -7.58
CA VAL A 53 10.52 -1.15 -8.63
C VAL A 53 12.03 -1.34 -8.86
N PHE A 54 12.47 -2.57 -9.06
CA PHE A 54 13.85 -2.85 -9.47
C PHE A 54 14.05 -2.45 -10.92
N ARG A 55 14.69 -1.30 -11.14
CA ARG A 55 14.77 -0.62 -12.43
C ARG A 55 15.40 -1.47 -13.54
N LYS A 56 16.35 -2.33 -13.21
CA LYS A 56 17.11 -3.18 -14.14
C LYS A 56 16.58 -4.61 -14.24
N LEU A 57 15.44 -4.89 -13.63
CA LEU A 57 14.70 -6.13 -13.79
C LEU A 57 13.47 -5.89 -14.66
N SER A 58 13.05 -6.94 -15.40
CA SER A 58 11.77 -6.92 -16.10
C SER A 58 10.60 -6.90 -15.12
N VAL A 59 9.39 -6.61 -15.60
CA VAL A 59 8.17 -6.73 -14.78
C VAL A 59 8.05 -8.14 -14.20
N ALA A 60 8.22 -9.16 -15.04
CA ALA A 60 8.16 -10.55 -14.59
C ALA A 60 9.24 -10.87 -13.55
N ASP A 61 10.47 -10.40 -13.75
CA ASP A 61 11.56 -10.63 -12.80
C ASP A 61 11.38 -9.86 -11.49
N ASN A 62 10.78 -8.66 -11.53
CA ASN A 62 10.40 -7.91 -10.34
C ASN A 62 9.46 -8.70 -9.42
N ILE A 63 8.48 -9.39 -10.00
CA ILE A 63 7.52 -10.22 -9.28
C ILE A 63 8.18 -11.54 -8.86
N MET A 64 8.90 -12.18 -9.79
CA MET A 64 9.55 -13.47 -9.55
C MET A 64 10.59 -13.38 -8.44
N ALA A 65 11.37 -12.30 -8.35
CA ALA A 65 12.36 -12.10 -7.29
C ALA A 65 11.78 -12.21 -5.88
N VAL A 66 10.53 -11.80 -5.69
CA VAL A 66 9.82 -11.94 -4.40
C VAL A 66 9.23 -13.34 -4.25
N LEU A 67 8.68 -13.91 -5.32
CA LEU A 67 8.16 -15.28 -5.32
C LEU A 67 9.25 -16.31 -4.98
N GLU A 68 10.49 -16.10 -5.39
CA GLU A 68 11.63 -16.95 -5.06
C GLU A 68 11.97 -16.96 -3.58
N MET A 69 11.60 -15.93 -2.83
CA MET A 69 11.74 -15.87 -1.38
C MET A 69 10.66 -16.66 -0.61
N THR A 70 9.64 -17.14 -1.31
CA THR A 70 8.55 -17.92 -0.73
C THR A 70 8.90 -19.42 -0.70
N LYS A 71 8.06 -20.22 -0.02
CA LYS A 71 8.17 -21.68 0.00
C LYS A 71 7.53 -22.39 -1.20
N LEU A 72 7.03 -21.63 -2.16
CA LEU A 72 6.38 -22.16 -3.36
C LEU A 72 7.36 -22.93 -4.23
N THR A 73 6.90 -24.02 -4.82
CA THR A 73 7.65 -24.75 -5.86
C THR A 73 7.81 -23.90 -7.12
N LYS A 74 8.69 -24.29 -8.03
CA LYS A 74 8.90 -23.58 -9.29
C LYS A 74 7.59 -23.43 -10.08
N GLY A 75 6.82 -24.50 -10.22
CA GLY A 75 5.55 -24.48 -10.95
C GLY A 75 4.50 -23.57 -10.31
N GLU A 76 4.40 -23.59 -8.97
CA GLU A 76 3.48 -22.70 -8.24
C GLU A 76 3.89 -21.23 -8.39
N ARG A 77 5.19 -20.91 -8.39
CA ARG A 77 5.69 -19.55 -8.62
C ARG A 77 5.36 -19.06 -10.03
N GLU A 78 5.57 -19.90 -11.05
CA GLU A 78 5.23 -19.59 -12.43
C GLU A 78 3.73 -19.35 -12.59
N HIS A 79 2.88 -20.22 -12.02
CA HIS A 79 1.43 -20.05 -12.05
C HIS A 79 1.00 -18.75 -11.35
N LYS A 80 1.59 -18.43 -10.19
CA LYS A 80 1.27 -17.21 -9.46
C LYS A 80 1.75 -15.95 -10.18
N LEU A 81 2.92 -16.00 -10.83
CA LEU A 81 3.39 -14.93 -11.70
C LEU A 81 2.38 -14.64 -12.81
N GLU A 82 1.94 -15.65 -13.56
CA GLU A 82 0.97 -15.47 -14.64
C GLU A 82 -0.35 -14.88 -14.09
N SER A 83 -0.85 -15.40 -12.96
CA SER A 83 -2.06 -14.86 -12.32
C SER A 83 -1.93 -13.39 -11.94
N LEU A 84 -0.77 -12.95 -11.41
CA LEU A 84 -0.53 -11.56 -11.07
C LEU A 84 -0.38 -10.67 -12.31
N LEU A 85 0.25 -11.17 -13.37
CA LEU A 85 0.34 -10.45 -14.64
C LEU A 85 -1.04 -10.23 -15.27
N ASP A 86 -1.92 -11.24 -15.22
CA ASP A 86 -3.31 -11.13 -15.65
C ASP A 86 -4.09 -10.13 -14.82
N GLU A 87 -4.04 -10.28 -13.50
CA GLU A 87 -4.81 -9.46 -12.56
C GLU A 87 -4.49 -7.96 -12.67
N PHE A 88 -3.22 -7.63 -12.93
CA PHE A 88 -2.76 -6.24 -13.00
C PHE A 88 -2.57 -5.73 -14.44
N ASN A 89 -3.03 -6.49 -15.46
CA ASN A 89 -2.90 -6.14 -16.88
C ASN A 89 -1.44 -5.80 -17.26
N LEU A 90 -0.50 -6.66 -16.87
CA LEU A 90 0.94 -6.46 -17.07
C LEU A 90 1.55 -7.34 -18.17
N HIS A 91 0.77 -8.20 -18.84
CA HIS A 91 1.29 -9.10 -19.86
C HIS A 91 1.99 -8.40 -21.01
N GLN A 92 1.44 -7.28 -21.48
CA GLN A 92 2.04 -6.53 -22.60
C GLN A 92 3.41 -5.94 -22.27
N VAL A 93 3.65 -5.67 -21.00
CA VAL A 93 4.90 -5.07 -20.50
C VAL A 93 5.75 -6.04 -19.67
N ARG A 94 5.40 -7.34 -19.67
CA ARG A 94 6.06 -8.36 -18.83
C ARG A 94 7.59 -8.39 -18.96
N ASN A 95 8.10 -8.11 -20.15
CA ASN A 95 9.54 -8.12 -20.47
C ASN A 95 10.17 -6.72 -20.42
N ASN A 96 9.38 -5.67 -20.17
CA ASN A 96 9.91 -4.31 -20.08
C ASN A 96 10.64 -4.13 -18.76
N PHE A 97 11.76 -3.41 -18.80
CA PHE A 97 12.51 -3.08 -17.59
C PHE A 97 11.79 -2.02 -16.75
N GLY A 98 11.99 -2.07 -15.44
CA GLY A 98 11.33 -1.17 -14.49
C GLY A 98 11.58 0.32 -14.76
N ASP A 99 12.71 0.69 -15.36
CA ASP A 99 13.04 2.07 -15.72
C ASP A 99 12.33 2.58 -16.98
N SER A 100 11.74 1.69 -17.79
CA SER A 100 10.99 2.02 -19.00
C SER A 100 9.47 2.09 -18.80
N LEU A 101 8.98 1.77 -17.61
CA LEU A 101 7.56 1.72 -17.31
C LEU A 101 6.96 3.13 -17.12
N SER A 102 5.75 3.33 -17.60
CA SER A 102 4.91 4.46 -17.21
C SER A 102 4.63 4.46 -15.71
N GLY A 103 4.16 5.57 -15.15
CA GLY A 103 3.82 5.67 -13.73
C GLY A 103 2.80 4.62 -13.27
N GLY A 104 1.73 4.43 -14.06
CA GLY A 104 0.69 3.44 -13.78
C GLY A 104 1.19 1.99 -13.89
N GLU A 105 1.94 1.64 -14.94
CA GLU A 105 2.53 0.31 -15.09
C GLU A 105 3.50 -0.01 -13.95
N ARG A 106 4.32 0.95 -13.56
CA ARG A 106 5.24 0.84 -12.44
C ARG A 106 4.48 0.57 -11.14
N ARG A 107 3.44 1.35 -10.86
CA ARG A 107 2.65 1.18 -9.63
C ARG A 107 1.94 -0.16 -9.60
N ARG A 108 1.34 -0.61 -10.71
CA ARG A 108 0.75 -1.94 -10.81
C ARG A 108 1.77 -3.06 -10.60
N THR A 109 2.98 -2.90 -11.12
CA THR A 109 4.09 -3.86 -10.91
C THR A 109 4.49 -3.94 -9.44
N GLU A 110 4.60 -2.80 -8.76
CA GLU A 110 4.93 -2.72 -7.34
C GLU A 110 3.87 -3.40 -6.46
N ILE A 111 2.58 -3.18 -6.79
CA ILE A 111 1.47 -3.81 -6.08
C ILE A 111 1.46 -5.32 -6.34
N ALA A 112 1.59 -5.77 -7.59
CA ALA A 112 1.67 -7.19 -7.94
C ALA A 112 2.83 -7.88 -7.19
N ARG A 113 3.98 -7.21 -7.11
CA ARG A 113 5.13 -7.67 -6.32
C ARG A 113 4.81 -7.77 -4.83
N ALA A 114 4.15 -6.78 -4.25
CA ALA A 114 3.74 -6.81 -2.85
C ALA A 114 2.75 -7.95 -2.55
N LEU A 115 1.88 -8.29 -3.50
CA LEU A 115 0.92 -9.38 -3.38
C LEU A 115 1.51 -10.78 -3.58
N SER A 116 2.74 -10.87 -4.06
CA SER A 116 3.44 -12.16 -4.28
C SER A 116 3.57 -13.00 -3.01
N VAL A 117 3.58 -12.37 -1.85
CA VAL A 117 3.71 -13.02 -0.53
C VAL A 117 2.37 -13.25 0.19
N ASP A 118 1.23 -13.05 -0.48
CA ASP A 118 -0.12 -13.16 0.08
C ASP A 118 -0.27 -12.37 1.41
N PRO A 119 -0.10 -11.04 1.38
CA PRO A 119 -0.19 -10.25 2.59
C PRO A 119 -1.62 -10.31 3.16
N LYS A 120 -1.73 -10.29 4.49
CA LYS A 120 -3.01 -10.15 5.20
C LYS A 120 -3.38 -8.67 5.36
N PHE A 121 -2.38 -7.82 5.36
CA PHE A 121 -2.52 -6.39 5.55
C PHE A 121 -1.47 -5.63 4.72
N ILE A 122 -1.85 -4.55 4.08
CA ILE A 122 -0.94 -3.74 3.27
C ILE A 122 -1.02 -2.26 3.63
N LEU A 123 0.14 -1.62 3.77
CA LEU A 123 0.25 -0.19 3.97
C LEU A 123 0.61 0.50 2.65
N LEU A 124 -0.17 1.51 2.27
CA LEU A 124 0.04 2.33 1.08
C LEU A 124 0.39 3.76 1.53
N ASP A 125 1.64 4.16 1.34
CA ASP A 125 2.10 5.50 1.73
C ASP A 125 1.95 6.47 0.55
N GLU A 126 1.06 7.44 0.72
CA GLU A 126 0.69 8.49 -0.24
C GLU A 126 0.51 7.97 -1.69
N PRO A 127 -0.37 6.97 -1.91
CA PRO A 127 -0.51 6.34 -3.23
C PRO A 127 -1.02 7.29 -4.32
N PHE A 128 -1.67 8.40 -3.97
CA PHE A 128 -2.18 9.41 -4.91
C PHE A 128 -1.24 10.59 -5.13
N ALA A 129 -0.09 10.62 -4.45
CA ALA A 129 0.83 11.74 -4.56
C ALA A 129 1.46 11.82 -5.94
N GLY A 130 1.26 12.94 -6.64
CA GLY A 130 1.88 13.22 -7.93
C GLY A 130 1.44 12.33 -9.08
N VAL A 131 0.29 11.64 -8.96
CA VAL A 131 -0.28 10.83 -10.03
C VAL A 131 -1.34 11.62 -10.80
N ASP A 132 -1.50 11.29 -12.08
CA ASP A 132 -2.56 11.84 -12.91
C ASP A 132 -3.94 11.22 -12.57
N PRO A 133 -5.07 11.85 -12.98
CA PRO A 133 -6.41 11.37 -12.66
C PRO A 133 -6.70 9.93 -13.11
N ILE A 134 -6.13 9.50 -14.25
CA ILE A 134 -6.32 8.13 -14.76
C ILE A 134 -5.63 7.13 -13.84
N ALA A 135 -4.43 7.45 -13.37
CA ALA A 135 -3.69 6.62 -12.43
C ALA A 135 -4.35 6.58 -11.04
N VAL A 136 -5.09 7.63 -10.63
CA VAL A 136 -5.91 7.61 -9.42
C VAL A 136 -7.01 6.55 -9.53
N GLU A 137 -7.76 6.50 -10.63
CA GLU A 137 -8.80 5.50 -10.87
C GLU A 137 -8.22 4.07 -10.87
N ASP A 138 -7.04 3.87 -11.48
CA ASP A 138 -6.33 2.59 -11.45
C ASP A 138 -6.03 2.15 -10.00
N ILE A 139 -5.52 3.05 -9.15
CA ILE A 139 -5.20 2.76 -7.74
C ILE A 139 -6.48 2.46 -6.96
N GLN A 140 -7.55 3.23 -7.15
CA GLN A 140 -8.85 2.99 -6.53
C GLN A 140 -9.41 1.61 -6.90
N SER A 141 -9.32 1.23 -8.19
CA SER A 141 -9.72 -0.09 -8.67
C SER A 141 -8.90 -1.22 -8.02
N VAL A 142 -7.60 -1.02 -7.83
CA VAL A 142 -6.74 -1.97 -7.14
C VAL A 142 -7.15 -2.11 -5.68
N VAL A 143 -7.35 -1.01 -4.95
CA VAL A 143 -7.80 -1.03 -3.56
C VAL A 143 -9.12 -1.77 -3.41
N ALA A 144 -10.08 -1.52 -4.30
CA ALA A 144 -11.37 -2.23 -4.30
C ALA A 144 -11.17 -3.75 -4.47
N ARG A 145 -10.29 -4.18 -5.38
CA ARG A 145 -9.97 -5.61 -5.56
C ARG A 145 -9.30 -6.24 -4.35
N LEU A 146 -8.40 -5.51 -3.67
CA LEU A 146 -7.75 -6.00 -2.45
C LEU A 146 -8.76 -6.18 -1.31
N LYS A 147 -9.73 -5.27 -1.18
CA LYS A 147 -10.85 -5.41 -0.22
C LYS A 147 -11.66 -6.68 -0.48
N LEU A 148 -11.95 -7.02 -1.75
CA LEU A 148 -12.66 -8.26 -2.11
C LEU A 148 -11.88 -9.54 -1.76
N LYS A 149 -10.57 -9.44 -1.54
CA LYS A 149 -9.70 -10.55 -1.09
C LYS A 149 -9.51 -10.59 0.42
N ASP A 150 -10.30 -9.85 1.18
CA ASP A 150 -10.17 -9.71 2.64
C ASP A 150 -8.79 -9.24 3.11
N ILE A 151 -8.08 -8.48 2.26
CA ILE A 151 -6.81 -7.86 2.63
C ILE A 151 -7.11 -6.53 3.34
N GLY A 152 -6.63 -6.38 4.57
CA GLY A 152 -6.70 -5.12 5.30
C GLY A 152 -5.80 -4.07 4.63
N ILE A 153 -6.28 -2.83 4.49
CA ILE A 153 -5.52 -1.77 3.83
C ILE A 153 -5.47 -0.54 4.73
N LEU A 154 -4.26 -0.04 4.96
CA LEU A 154 -4.05 1.26 5.61
C LEU A 154 -3.41 2.21 4.60
N ILE A 155 -4.05 3.35 4.39
CA ILE A 155 -3.61 4.36 3.42
C ILE A 155 -3.28 5.64 4.18
N THR A 156 -2.13 6.25 3.88
CA THR A 156 -1.90 7.66 4.19
C THR A 156 -1.94 8.46 2.91
N ASP A 157 -2.62 9.58 2.92
CA ASP A 157 -2.57 10.54 1.82
C ASP A 157 -2.94 11.94 2.31
N HIS A 158 -2.59 12.94 1.53
CA HIS A 158 -3.02 14.32 1.74
C HIS A 158 -4.22 14.68 0.83
N ASN A 159 -4.51 13.85 -0.17
CA ASN A 159 -5.69 13.98 -1.03
C ASN A 159 -6.90 13.36 -0.34
N VAL A 160 -7.60 14.17 0.45
CA VAL A 160 -8.66 13.70 1.34
C VAL A 160 -9.87 13.17 0.57
N ASN A 161 -10.27 13.83 -0.53
CA ASN A 161 -11.42 13.41 -1.34
C ASN A 161 -11.23 12.00 -1.90
N GLU A 162 -10.10 11.76 -2.56
CA GLU A 162 -9.78 10.46 -3.17
C GLU A 162 -9.64 9.38 -2.11
N THR A 163 -9.05 9.72 -0.96
CA THR A 163 -8.87 8.77 0.14
C THR A 163 -10.19 8.40 0.79
N LEU A 164 -11.05 9.35 1.10
CA LEU A 164 -12.36 9.08 1.71
C LEU A 164 -13.27 8.27 0.79
N SER A 165 -13.17 8.45 -0.52
CA SER A 165 -13.99 7.70 -1.50
C SER A 165 -13.76 6.19 -1.49
N ILE A 166 -12.60 5.72 -0.99
CA ILE A 166 -12.23 4.30 -1.01
C ILE A 166 -12.07 3.68 0.38
N CYS A 167 -12.08 4.50 1.44
CA CYS A 167 -11.92 4.06 2.82
C CYS A 167 -13.25 3.78 3.49
N ASP A 168 -13.30 2.80 4.39
CA ASP A 168 -14.44 2.55 5.27
C ASP A 168 -14.37 3.46 6.51
N ARG A 169 -13.15 3.76 6.94
CA ARG A 169 -12.85 4.56 8.13
C ARG A 169 -11.60 5.41 7.92
N ALA A 170 -11.56 6.60 8.50
CA ALA A 170 -10.40 7.47 8.42
C ALA A 170 -10.04 8.12 9.76
N TYR A 171 -8.78 8.53 9.86
CA TYR A 171 -8.20 9.26 10.98
C TYR A 171 -7.51 10.51 10.43
N LEU A 172 -7.89 11.67 10.92
CA LEU A 172 -7.28 12.94 10.55
C LEU A 172 -6.17 13.28 11.54
N LEU A 173 -4.94 13.36 11.05
CA LEU A 173 -3.77 13.74 11.84
C LEU A 173 -3.42 15.21 11.64
N ILE A 174 -3.21 15.93 12.74
CA ILE A 174 -2.68 17.30 12.77
C ILE A 174 -1.61 17.34 13.86
N ASP A 175 -0.42 17.82 13.54
CA ASP A 175 0.70 17.97 14.46
C ASP A 175 0.98 16.73 15.32
N GLY A 176 0.97 15.55 14.69
CA GLY A 176 1.24 14.27 15.35
C GLY A 176 0.10 13.75 16.24
N LYS A 177 -1.07 14.39 16.23
CA LYS A 177 -2.24 13.99 17.03
C LYS A 177 -3.43 13.66 16.16
N ILE A 178 -4.25 12.69 16.60
CA ILE A 178 -5.53 12.42 15.97
C ILE A 178 -6.49 13.56 16.32
N PHE A 179 -6.82 14.36 15.30
CA PHE A 179 -7.79 15.46 15.43
C PHE A 179 -9.23 14.94 15.40
N LYS A 180 -9.55 14.09 14.42
CA LYS A 180 -10.85 13.43 14.26
C LYS A 180 -10.69 12.03 13.68
N HIS A 181 -11.65 11.18 13.94
CA HIS A 181 -11.76 9.87 13.30
C HIS A 181 -13.23 9.45 13.21
N GLY A 182 -13.56 8.61 12.26
CA GLY A 182 -14.93 8.11 12.06
C GLY A 182 -15.05 7.33 10.75
N SER A 183 -16.28 7.02 10.34
CA SER A 183 -16.52 6.51 9.01
C SER A 183 -16.16 7.56 7.95
N ALA A 184 -15.86 7.12 6.74
CA ALA A 184 -15.56 8.04 5.64
C ALA A 184 -16.75 8.99 5.37
N GLU A 185 -17.98 8.49 5.47
CA GLU A 185 -19.22 9.26 5.30
C GLU A 185 -19.37 10.35 6.36
N GLU A 186 -19.23 9.99 7.66
CA GLU A 186 -19.29 10.95 8.77
C GLU A 186 -18.26 12.06 8.63
N LEU A 187 -17.04 11.73 8.21
CA LEU A 187 -15.98 12.73 8.03
C LEU A 187 -16.18 13.61 6.80
N ALA A 188 -16.75 13.06 5.72
CA ALA A 188 -17.05 13.84 4.51
C ALA A 188 -18.18 14.87 4.75
N GLU A 189 -19.10 14.60 5.68
CA GLU A 189 -20.19 15.50 6.07
C GLU A 189 -19.81 16.48 7.18
N ASP A 190 -18.70 16.22 7.89
CA ASP A 190 -18.28 17.05 9.01
C ASP A 190 -17.87 18.45 8.58
N GLU A 191 -18.51 19.46 9.16
CA GLU A 191 -18.31 20.87 8.79
C GLU A 191 -16.87 21.36 9.01
N GLN A 192 -16.19 20.90 10.06
CA GLN A 192 -14.80 21.26 10.32
C GLN A 192 -13.84 20.59 9.34
N VAL A 193 -14.12 19.32 9.00
CA VAL A 193 -13.34 18.58 8.00
C VAL A 193 -13.50 19.23 6.63
N ARG A 194 -14.72 19.54 6.24
CA ARG A 194 -15.03 20.23 4.98
C ARG A 194 -14.28 21.55 4.88
N ARG A 195 -14.35 22.37 5.90
CA ARG A 195 -13.70 23.70 5.93
C ARG A 195 -12.17 23.62 5.87
N LEU A 196 -11.55 22.60 6.47
CA LEU A 196 -10.09 22.47 6.57
C LEU A 196 -9.46 21.73 5.40
N TYR A 197 -10.22 20.81 4.76
CA TYR A 197 -9.65 19.81 3.83
C TYR A 197 -10.43 19.62 2.53
N LEU A 198 -11.71 19.99 2.47
CA LEU A 198 -12.58 19.72 1.32
C LEU A 198 -13.12 21.02 0.66
N GLY A 199 -12.88 22.18 1.30
CA GLY A 199 -13.43 23.49 0.94
C GLY A 199 -12.83 24.23 -0.20
#